data_1eb80ec591f53ae98c09bac77deb3b7e
#
_entry.id   1eb80ec591f53ae98c09bac77deb3b7e
#
_cell.length_a   1.000
_cell.length_b   1.000
_cell.length_c   1.000
_cell.angle_alpha   90.00
_cell.angle_beta   90.00
_cell.angle_gamma   90.00
#
_symmetry.space_group_name_H-M   'P 1'
#
loop_
_entity.id
_entity.type
_entity.pdbx_description
1 polymer ?
#
loop_
_entity_poly.entity_id
_entity_poly.type
_entity_poly.pdbx_seq_one_letter_code
_entity_poly.pdbx_strand_id
1 'polypeptide(L)'
;MASHGIRDRVAIVGMGCTNFIENWGASLDDMMIDAANEAYASAGVAKDDVDAYWFGTAQSAMSGIGLARALQLQNKPVTRVENYCATGSEALRQASYALASGAYDLCMVVGAEKAKDTGFQGLNAFPIPNDGTARTLTAAAMFSMIVPAYGNKYGVDADTMRAALSHIAVKNHFNGARNTRAQFRKEITVETVEKAPKMAGTLGLFDCAGVADGSAAAIVCRAEDAHKYTDKPIREGTVVHRR
;
A
#
# COMPACT_ATOMS: atom_id res chain seq x y z
N MET A 1 -15.60 -28.08 9.62
CA MET A 1 -16.39 -27.00 8.98
C MET A 1 -15.43 -25.96 8.43
N ALA A 2 -15.61 -25.51 7.20
CA ALA A 2 -14.81 -24.41 6.66
C ALA A 2 -15.10 -23.13 7.45
N SER A 3 -14.06 -22.39 7.84
CA SER A 3 -14.22 -21.08 8.47
C SER A 3 -14.87 -20.12 7.49
N HIS A 4 -15.91 -19.42 7.89
CA HIS A 4 -16.50 -18.35 7.08
C HIS A 4 -15.67 -17.07 7.11
N GLY A 5 -14.62 -17.01 7.93
CA GLY A 5 -13.78 -15.83 8.11
C GLY A 5 -14.56 -14.60 8.60
N ILE A 6 -14.10 -13.41 8.19
CA ILE A 6 -14.72 -12.12 8.52
C ILE A 6 -15.37 -11.45 7.30
N ARG A 7 -15.69 -12.23 6.28
CA ARG A 7 -16.29 -11.73 5.05
C ARG A 7 -17.51 -10.88 5.34
N ASP A 8 -17.59 -9.69 4.74
CA ASP A 8 -18.69 -8.74 4.84
C ASP A 8 -18.99 -8.23 6.28
N ARG A 9 -18.05 -8.45 7.24
CA ARG A 9 -18.23 -8.01 8.64
C ARG A 9 -17.63 -6.64 8.95
N VAL A 10 -16.81 -6.10 8.07
CA VAL A 10 -16.14 -4.82 8.23
C VAL A 10 -16.36 -3.95 7.00
N ALA A 11 -16.42 -2.65 7.20
CA ALA A 11 -16.57 -1.66 6.15
C ALA A 11 -15.57 -0.51 6.31
N ILE A 12 -15.07 -0.01 5.19
CA ILE A 12 -14.34 1.26 5.11
C ILE A 12 -15.38 2.36 4.96
N VAL A 13 -15.31 3.35 5.85
CA VAL A 13 -16.28 4.46 5.90
C VAL A 13 -15.66 5.83 5.65
N GLY A 14 -14.34 5.93 5.68
CA GLY A 14 -13.60 7.14 5.34
C GLY A 14 -12.22 6.82 4.82
N MET A 15 -11.71 7.64 3.91
CA MET A 15 -10.38 7.48 3.33
C MET A 15 -9.73 8.84 3.10
N GLY A 16 -8.40 8.87 3.17
CA GLY A 16 -7.58 10.01 2.81
C GLY A 16 -6.21 9.55 2.31
N CYS A 17 -5.57 10.32 1.46
CA CYS A 17 -4.20 10.06 1.08
C CYS A 17 -3.52 11.33 0.55
N THR A 18 -2.21 11.40 0.68
CA THR A 18 -1.37 12.43 0.07
C THR A 18 -1.17 12.19 -1.42
N ASN A 19 -0.49 13.10 -2.10
CA ASN A 19 0.12 12.81 -3.40
C ASN A 19 1.28 11.82 -3.19
N PHE A 20 1.42 10.88 -4.12
CA PHE A 20 2.55 9.94 -4.14
C PHE A 20 3.62 10.50 -5.08
N ILE A 21 4.61 11.18 -4.52
CA ILE A 21 5.66 11.90 -5.24
C ILE A 21 7.03 11.78 -4.53
N GLU A 22 8.08 12.32 -5.11
CA GLU A 22 9.29 12.66 -4.38
C GLU A 22 9.03 13.92 -3.54
N ASN A 23 8.66 13.74 -2.29
CA ASN A 23 8.20 14.85 -1.45
C ASN A 23 9.35 15.42 -0.58
N TRP A 24 10.01 16.44 -1.06
CA TRP A 24 11.09 17.11 -0.34
C TRP A 24 10.61 18.17 0.66
N GLY A 25 9.35 18.59 0.56
CA GLY A 25 8.80 19.71 1.34
C GLY A 25 7.98 19.30 2.56
N ALA A 26 7.60 18.02 2.70
CA ALA A 26 6.81 17.52 3.82
C ALA A 26 7.56 16.43 4.60
N SER A 27 7.46 16.46 5.90
CA SER A 27 7.95 15.39 6.77
C SER A 27 7.02 14.16 6.73
N LEU A 28 7.48 13.06 7.34
CA LEU A 28 6.62 11.90 7.57
C LEU A 28 5.38 12.27 8.39
N ASP A 29 5.57 13.09 9.43
CA ASP A 29 4.49 13.54 10.32
C ASP A 29 3.44 14.34 9.53
N ASP A 30 3.85 15.30 8.69
CA ASP A 30 2.94 16.10 7.86
C ASP A 30 2.10 15.20 6.94
N MET A 31 2.73 14.23 6.29
CA MET A 31 2.02 13.31 5.41
C MET A 31 1.01 12.44 6.16
N MET A 32 1.35 11.96 7.37
CA MET A 32 0.42 11.19 8.19
C MET A 32 -0.76 12.04 8.66
N ILE A 33 -0.50 13.29 9.06
CA ILE A 33 -1.53 14.25 9.49
C ILE A 33 -2.49 14.55 8.34
N ASP A 34 -1.96 14.85 7.15
CA ASP A 34 -2.79 15.17 5.97
C ASP A 34 -3.71 14.00 5.59
N ALA A 35 -3.16 12.79 5.48
CA ALA A 35 -3.95 11.61 5.16
C ALA A 35 -5.01 11.29 6.22
N ALA A 36 -4.65 11.40 7.52
CA ALA A 36 -5.58 11.16 8.61
C ALA A 36 -6.70 12.21 8.66
N ASN A 37 -6.38 13.49 8.49
CA ASN A 37 -7.38 14.56 8.49
C ASN A 37 -8.39 14.40 7.35
N GLU A 38 -7.91 14.02 6.16
CA GLU A 38 -8.82 13.73 5.04
C GLU A 38 -9.71 12.52 5.35
N ALA A 39 -9.17 11.47 5.97
CA ALA A 39 -9.95 10.29 6.35
C ALA A 39 -11.00 10.61 7.42
N TYR A 40 -10.67 11.42 8.45
CA TYR A 40 -11.62 11.91 9.44
C TYR A 40 -12.75 12.71 8.78
N ALA A 41 -12.39 13.67 7.93
CA ALA A 41 -13.36 14.47 7.19
C ALA A 41 -14.25 13.62 6.28
N SER A 42 -13.66 12.62 5.62
CA SER A 42 -14.39 11.68 4.74
C SER A 42 -15.41 10.83 5.49
N ALA A 43 -15.13 10.44 6.73
CA ALA A 43 -16.04 9.66 7.58
C ALA A 43 -16.98 10.55 8.43
N GLY A 44 -16.72 11.84 8.53
CA GLY A 44 -17.46 12.74 9.40
C GLY A 44 -17.24 12.48 10.90
N VAL A 45 -16.04 12.04 11.29
CA VAL A 45 -15.69 11.69 12.67
C VAL A 45 -14.53 12.53 13.19
N ALA A 46 -14.46 12.69 14.51
CA ALA A 46 -13.33 13.29 15.17
C ALA A 46 -12.27 12.22 15.54
N LYS A 47 -11.05 12.65 15.78
CA LYS A 47 -9.97 11.78 16.23
C LYS A 47 -10.29 11.04 17.54
N ASP A 48 -11.03 11.68 18.43
CA ASP A 48 -11.41 11.12 19.74
C ASP A 48 -12.47 10.01 19.62
N ASP A 49 -13.21 9.95 18.51
CA ASP A 49 -14.18 8.90 18.23
C ASP A 49 -13.51 7.56 17.85
N VAL A 50 -12.25 7.61 17.40
CA VAL A 50 -11.50 6.42 16.98
C VAL A 50 -10.91 5.72 18.20
N ASP A 51 -11.18 4.41 18.32
CA ASP A 51 -10.77 3.60 19.48
C ASP A 51 -9.31 3.17 19.41
N ALA A 52 -8.85 2.77 18.23
CA ALA A 52 -7.52 2.18 18.02
C ALA A 52 -6.95 2.47 16.63
N TYR A 53 -5.62 2.43 16.54
CA TYR A 53 -4.87 2.78 15.33
C TYR A 53 -3.91 1.66 14.93
N TRP A 54 -3.79 1.39 13.63
CA TRP A 54 -2.77 0.54 13.04
C TRP A 54 -1.89 1.37 12.13
N PHE A 55 -0.59 1.33 12.39
CA PHE A 55 0.40 2.06 11.63
C PHE A 55 1.27 1.11 10.81
N GLY A 56 1.11 1.16 9.50
CA GLY A 56 1.89 0.40 8.53
C GLY A 56 3.06 1.21 8.00
N THR A 57 4.29 0.76 8.28
CA THR A 57 5.50 1.34 7.72
C THR A 57 6.62 0.30 7.70
N ALA A 58 7.42 0.26 6.63
CA ALA A 58 8.56 -0.64 6.53
C ALA A 58 9.77 -0.07 7.27
N GLN A 59 10.11 1.20 7.05
CA GLN A 59 11.37 1.79 7.51
C GLN A 59 11.24 3.16 8.14
N SER A 60 10.16 3.89 7.91
CA SER A 60 10.05 5.28 8.33
C SER A 60 9.79 5.46 9.83
N ALA A 61 9.42 4.41 10.56
CA ALA A 61 9.28 4.43 12.01
C ALA A 61 9.49 3.04 12.63
N MET A 62 10.03 2.98 13.84
CA MET A 62 10.29 1.74 14.57
C MET A 62 9.10 1.26 15.41
N SER A 63 8.13 2.14 15.70
CA SER A 63 6.98 1.83 16.56
C SER A 63 5.77 2.69 16.24
N GLY A 64 4.62 2.41 16.87
CA GLY A 64 3.42 3.22 16.77
C GLY A 64 3.52 4.62 17.38
N ILE A 65 4.58 4.90 18.16
CA ILE A 65 4.80 6.21 18.79
C ILE A 65 4.88 7.33 17.74
N GLY A 66 5.48 7.05 16.57
CA GLY A 66 5.55 8.04 15.47
C GLY A 66 4.16 8.56 15.09
N LEU A 67 3.21 7.66 14.86
CA LEU A 67 1.84 8.03 14.54
C LEU A 67 1.13 8.69 15.72
N ALA A 68 1.31 8.14 16.94
CA ALA A 68 0.69 8.70 18.14
C ALA A 68 1.13 10.16 18.37
N ARG A 69 2.41 10.46 18.17
CA ARG A 69 2.97 11.81 18.26
C ARG A 69 2.43 12.72 17.16
N ALA A 70 2.47 12.29 15.91
CA ALA A 70 2.02 13.08 14.77
C ALA A 70 0.54 13.50 14.91
N LEU A 71 -0.32 12.57 15.27
CA LEU A 71 -1.75 12.82 15.44
C LEU A 71 -2.12 13.31 16.85
N GLN A 72 -1.14 13.46 17.77
CA GLN A 72 -1.36 13.87 19.16
C GLN A 72 -2.43 13.00 19.86
N LEU A 73 -2.29 11.67 19.72
CA LEU A 73 -3.21 10.71 20.32
C LEU A 73 -2.95 10.59 21.82
N GLN A 74 -4.02 10.62 22.61
CA GLN A 74 -3.96 10.43 24.06
C GLN A 74 -4.76 9.19 24.45
N ASN A 75 -4.09 8.28 25.19
CA ASN A 75 -4.72 7.06 25.71
C ASN A 75 -5.37 6.15 24.64
N LYS A 76 -4.85 6.18 23.40
CA LYS A 76 -5.31 5.32 22.30
C LYS A 76 -4.23 4.30 21.97
N PRO A 77 -4.57 3.02 21.80
CA PRO A 77 -3.61 2.01 21.34
C PRO A 77 -3.19 2.26 19.90
N VAL A 78 -1.89 2.14 19.64
CA VAL A 78 -1.31 2.25 18.30
C VAL A 78 -0.41 1.04 18.07
N THR A 79 -0.79 0.19 17.13
CA THR A 79 -0.01 -1.00 16.75
C THR A 79 0.74 -0.75 15.45
N ARG A 80 2.07 -0.84 15.49
CA ARG A 80 2.88 -0.84 14.26
C ARG A 80 2.87 -2.23 13.64
N VAL A 81 2.69 -2.28 12.32
CA VAL A 81 2.81 -3.51 11.53
C VAL A 81 3.76 -3.30 10.35
N GLU A 82 4.37 -4.38 9.92
CA GLU A 82 5.26 -4.40 8.77
C GLU A 82 5.14 -5.76 8.08
N ASN A 83 5.02 -5.75 6.75
CA ASN A 83 5.01 -6.92 5.88
C ASN A 83 5.43 -6.52 4.46
N TYR A 84 6.55 -5.80 4.33
CA TYR A 84 7.04 -5.24 3.07
C TYR A 84 5.94 -4.51 2.26
N CYS A 85 5.81 -4.82 0.97
CA CYS A 85 4.82 -4.21 0.08
C CYS A 85 3.37 -4.50 0.49
N ALA A 86 3.12 -5.50 1.31
CA ALA A 86 1.80 -5.85 1.83
C ALA A 86 1.47 -5.19 3.18
N THR A 87 2.33 -4.32 3.69
CA THR A 87 2.20 -3.69 5.02
C THR A 87 0.85 -2.99 5.21
N GLY A 88 0.39 -2.20 4.23
CA GLY A 88 -0.91 -1.54 4.31
C GLY A 88 -2.09 -2.53 4.37
N SER A 89 -2.03 -3.59 3.56
CA SER A 89 -3.04 -4.66 3.60
C SER A 89 -3.02 -5.43 4.92
N GLU A 90 -1.83 -5.64 5.49
CA GLU A 90 -1.67 -6.28 6.81
C GLU A 90 -2.25 -5.42 7.93
N ALA A 91 -2.01 -4.12 7.92
CA ALA A 91 -2.59 -3.19 8.88
C ALA A 91 -4.12 -3.21 8.83
N LEU A 92 -4.69 -3.15 7.62
CA LEU A 92 -6.14 -3.24 7.40
C LEU A 92 -6.70 -4.59 7.88
N ARG A 93 -6.02 -5.69 7.56
CA ARG A 93 -6.42 -7.04 7.99
C ARG A 93 -6.48 -7.18 9.52
N GLN A 94 -5.48 -6.66 10.24
CA GLN A 94 -5.45 -6.74 11.70
C GLN A 94 -6.53 -5.86 12.34
N ALA A 95 -6.74 -4.63 11.86
CA ALA A 95 -7.84 -3.77 12.30
C ALA A 95 -9.20 -4.45 12.06
N SER A 96 -9.38 -5.11 10.92
CA SER A 96 -10.61 -5.83 10.59
C SER A 96 -10.87 -7.01 11.54
N TYR A 97 -9.84 -7.75 11.95
CA TYR A 97 -10.01 -8.79 12.96
C TYR A 97 -10.39 -8.22 14.34
N ALA A 98 -9.79 -7.10 14.74
CA ALA A 98 -10.13 -6.44 16.00
C ALA A 98 -11.58 -5.95 16.03
N LEU A 99 -12.07 -5.35 14.94
CA LEU A 99 -13.48 -4.96 14.78
C LEU A 99 -14.42 -6.17 14.78
N ALA A 100 -14.08 -7.20 14.01
CA ALA A 100 -14.90 -8.40 13.89
C ALA A 100 -14.97 -9.21 15.20
N SER A 101 -13.96 -9.10 16.08
CA SER A 101 -13.96 -9.71 17.41
C SER A 101 -14.76 -8.89 18.45
N GLY A 102 -15.14 -7.66 18.12
CA GLY A 102 -15.80 -6.73 19.05
C GLY A 102 -14.86 -6.04 20.04
N ALA A 103 -13.54 -6.08 19.81
CA ALA A 103 -12.57 -5.39 20.66
C ALA A 103 -12.68 -3.86 20.54
N TYR A 104 -13.07 -3.37 19.35
CA TYR A 104 -13.24 -1.95 19.04
C TYR A 104 -14.44 -1.75 18.12
N ASP A 105 -14.96 -0.52 18.06
CA ASP A 105 -16.08 -0.14 17.22
C ASP A 105 -15.65 0.66 15.99
N LEU A 106 -14.64 1.51 16.15
CA LEU A 106 -14.10 2.37 15.10
C LEU A 106 -12.58 2.39 15.15
N CYS A 107 -11.95 2.05 14.04
CA CYS A 107 -10.49 1.99 13.95
C CYS A 107 -9.97 2.85 12.79
N MET A 108 -8.73 3.35 12.92
CA MET A 108 -8.00 3.95 11.81
C MET A 108 -6.78 3.13 11.46
N VAL A 109 -6.59 2.93 10.17
CA VAL A 109 -5.38 2.36 9.58
C VAL A 109 -4.64 3.46 8.84
N VAL A 110 -3.35 3.63 9.12
CA VAL A 110 -2.49 4.60 8.43
C VAL A 110 -1.29 3.86 7.89
N GLY A 111 -1.03 4.00 6.59
CA GLY A 111 0.21 3.57 5.95
C GLY A 111 1.02 4.79 5.54
N ALA A 112 2.32 4.84 5.87
CA ALA A 112 3.17 5.94 5.45
C ALA A 112 4.61 5.48 5.25
N GLU A 113 5.26 6.04 4.21
CA GLU A 113 6.67 5.84 3.97
C GLU A 113 7.31 7.12 3.44
N LYS A 114 8.47 7.47 4.02
CA LYS A 114 9.30 8.59 3.62
C LYS A 114 10.66 8.03 3.19
N ALA A 115 10.81 7.78 1.90
CA ALA A 115 11.94 7.03 1.38
C ALA A 115 13.01 7.92 0.70
N LYS A 116 12.60 9.04 0.10
CA LYS A 116 13.45 9.76 -0.84
C LYS A 116 14.59 10.57 -0.20
N ASP A 117 14.38 11.14 0.97
CA ASP A 117 15.37 11.97 1.69
C ASP A 117 16.03 11.26 2.88
N THR A 118 15.74 9.98 3.09
CA THR A 118 16.35 9.17 4.15
C THR A 118 17.61 8.43 3.70
N GLY A 119 18.09 8.65 2.46
CA GLY A 119 19.18 7.89 1.85
C GLY A 119 18.77 6.50 1.36
N PHE A 120 17.48 6.18 1.40
CA PHE A 120 16.94 4.89 0.98
C PHE A 120 16.86 4.81 -0.54
N GLN A 121 17.62 3.92 -1.15
CA GLN A 121 17.69 3.76 -2.61
C GLN A 121 16.78 2.66 -3.17
N GLY A 122 15.72 2.32 -2.46
CA GLY A 122 14.76 1.30 -2.87
C GLY A 122 14.66 0.14 -1.88
N LEU A 123 13.68 -0.72 -2.07
CA LEU A 123 13.45 -1.89 -1.21
C LEU A 123 14.56 -2.92 -1.42
N ASN A 124 15.52 -2.96 -0.51
CA ASN A 124 16.43 -4.08 -0.37
C ASN A 124 15.65 -5.22 0.29
N ALA A 125 15.23 -6.20 -0.49
CA ALA A 125 14.31 -7.22 -0.04
C ALA A 125 14.88 -8.13 1.04
N PHE A 126 16.21 -8.37 1.06
CA PHE A 126 16.86 -9.20 2.08
C PHE A 126 18.30 -8.75 2.33
N PRO A 127 18.78 -8.79 3.58
CA PRO A 127 20.20 -8.82 3.80
C PRO A 127 20.74 -10.14 3.20
N ILE A 128 21.55 -10.03 2.15
CA ILE A 128 22.26 -11.17 1.61
C ILE A 128 23.36 -11.52 2.63
N PRO A 129 23.57 -12.82 2.96
CA PRO A 129 24.67 -13.22 3.79
C PRO A 129 25.97 -12.61 3.28
N ASN A 130 26.77 -12.08 4.18
CA ASN A 130 28.03 -11.44 3.85
C ASN A 130 29.09 -12.52 3.52
N ASP A 131 28.94 -13.13 2.35
CA ASP A 131 29.88 -14.14 1.82
C ASP A 131 30.97 -13.53 0.94
N GLY A 132 31.11 -12.18 1.01
CA GLY A 132 32.07 -11.42 0.21
C GLY A 132 31.59 -11.10 -1.21
N THR A 133 30.40 -11.56 -1.60
CA THR A 133 29.77 -11.19 -2.86
C THR A 133 28.72 -10.11 -2.60
N ALA A 134 29.05 -8.83 -2.85
CA ALA A 134 28.10 -7.74 -2.72
C ALA A 134 27.01 -7.86 -3.79
N ARG A 135 25.93 -8.58 -3.48
CA ARG A 135 24.75 -8.70 -4.35
C ARG A 135 23.59 -7.99 -3.68
N THR A 136 23.07 -6.95 -4.30
CA THR A 136 21.80 -6.34 -3.88
C THR A 136 20.66 -7.05 -4.57
N LEU A 137 19.83 -7.78 -3.81
CA LEU A 137 18.62 -8.37 -4.35
C LEU A 137 17.48 -7.34 -4.28
N THR A 138 17.19 -6.72 -5.42
CA THR A 138 16.09 -5.76 -5.52
C THR A 138 14.74 -6.48 -5.72
N ALA A 139 13.63 -5.80 -5.39
CA ALA A 139 12.29 -6.31 -5.69
C ALA A 139 12.12 -6.62 -7.18
N ALA A 140 12.62 -5.75 -8.08
CA ALA A 140 12.58 -5.99 -9.53
C ALA A 140 13.31 -7.29 -9.92
N ALA A 141 14.47 -7.58 -9.31
CA ALA A 141 15.20 -8.83 -9.57
C ALA A 141 14.40 -10.06 -9.15
N MET A 142 13.73 -10.02 -7.99
CA MET A 142 12.89 -11.14 -7.52
C MET A 142 11.66 -11.34 -8.42
N PHE A 143 10.95 -10.27 -8.75
CA PHE A 143 9.79 -10.36 -9.64
C PHE A 143 10.14 -10.79 -11.05
N SER A 144 11.35 -10.47 -11.55
CA SER A 144 11.79 -10.89 -12.87
C SER A 144 11.83 -12.41 -13.04
N MET A 145 12.00 -13.18 -11.97
CA MET A 145 11.98 -14.65 -12.00
C MET A 145 10.58 -15.22 -12.19
N ILE A 146 9.53 -14.47 -11.82
CA ILE A 146 8.13 -14.92 -11.95
C ILE A 146 7.72 -15.00 -13.42
N VAL A 147 8.22 -14.10 -14.27
CA VAL A 147 7.82 -14.01 -15.68
C VAL A 147 8.12 -15.32 -16.44
N PRO A 148 9.36 -15.84 -16.49
CA PRO A 148 9.64 -17.10 -17.14
C PRO A 148 8.99 -18.29 -16.46
N ALA A 149 8.87 -18.27 -15.12
CA ALA A 149 8.20 -19.34 -14.38
C ALA A 149 6.70 -19.44 -14.74
N TYR A 150 6.02 -18.30 -14.90
CA TYR A 150 4.64 -18.25 -15.37
C TYR A 150 4.52 -18.78 -16.80
N GLY A 151 5.37 -18.30 -17.74
CA GLY A 151 5.39 -18.75 -19.11
C GLY A 151 5.56 -20.27 -19.22
N ASN A 152 6.53 -20.83 -18.49
CA ASN A 152 6.78 -22.27 -18.48
C ASN A 152 5.59 -23.06 -17.88
N LYS A 153 4.99 -22.56 -16.79
CA LYS A 153 3.88 -23.24 -16.13
C LYS A 153 2.62 -23.30 -16.98
N TYR A 154 2.33 -22.22 -17.71
CA TYR A 154 1.07 -22.05 -18.45
C TYR A 154 1.23 -22.16 -19.96
N GLY A 155 2.43 -22.45 -20.47
CA GLY A 155 2.69 -22.58 -21.89
C GLY A 155 2.59 -21.26 -22.66
N VAL A 156 2.90 -20.13 -22.01
CA VAL A 156 2.86 -18.80 -22.63
C VAL A 156 4.26 -18.44 -23.12
N ASP A 157 4.40 -18.13 -24.39
CA ASP A 157 5.67 -17.74 -24.99
C ASP A 157 6.13 -16.33 -24.54
N ALA A 158 7.42 -16.05 -24.76
CA ALA A 158 8.05 -14.81 -24.28
C ALA A 158 7.48 -13.55 -24.96
N ASP A 159 7.10 -13.62 -26.23
CA ASP A 159 6.56 -12.47 -26.97
C ASP A 159 5.17 -12.13 -26.50
N THR A 160 4.31 -13.12 -26.27
CA THR A 160 2.99 -12.95 -25.67
C THR A 160 3.10 -12.36 -24.25
N MET A 161 4.05 -12.84 -23.43
CA MET A 161 4.31 -12.27 -22.11
C MET A 161 4.78 -10.81 -22.20
N ARG A 162 5.69 -10.50 -23.13
CA ARG A 162 6.17 -9.11 -23.31
C ARG A 162 5.03 -8.18 -23.73
N ALA A 163 4.21 -8.61 -24.69
CA ALA A 163 3.06 -7.83 -25.15
C ALA A 163 2.06 -7.55 -23.99
N ALA A 164 1.78 -8.55 -23.17
CA ALA A 164 0.89 -8.40 -22.01
C ALA A 164 1.45 -7.38 -20.98
N LEU A 165 2.75 -7.48 -20.64
CA LEU A 165 3.40 -6.55 -19.73
C LEU A 165 3.42 -5.12 -20.28
N SER A 166 3.71 -4.96 -21.57
CA SER A 166 3.67 -3.65 -22.25
C SER A 166 2.27 -3.04 -22.18
N HIS A 167 1.23 -3.82 -22.42
CA HIS A 167 -0.16 -3.37 -22.31
C HIS A 167 -0.53 -2.93 -20.88
N ILE A 168 -0.09 -3.68 -19.86
CA ILE A 168 -0.31 -3.33 -18.46
C ILE A 168 0.36 -1.99 -18.13
N ALA A 169 1.61 -1.78 -18.56
CA ALA A 169 2.33 -0.54 -18.33
C ALA A 169 1.61 0.66 -18.97
N VAL A 170 1.22 0.54 -20.25
CA VAL A 170 0.47 1.59 -20.97
C VAL A 170 -0.85 1.89 -20.27
N LYS A 171 -1.64 0.87 -19.90
CA LYS A 171 -2.90 1.03 -19.17
C LYS A 171 -2.69 1.76 -17.84
N ASN A 172 -1.63 1.41 -17.10
CA ASN A 172 -1.35 2.04 -15.81
C ASN A 172 -0.97 3.53 -15.97
N HIS A 173 -0.16 3.86 -16.97
CA HIS A 173 0.18 5.24 -17.29
C HIS A 173 -1.02 6.05 -17.82
N PHE A 174 -1.90 5.42 -18.61
CA PHE A 174 -3.16 6.04 -19.03
C PHE A 174 -4.03 6.43 -17.84
N ASN A 175 -4.18 5.54 -16.85
CA ASN A 175 -4.93 5.82 -15.63
C ASN A 175 -4.19 6.82 -14.73
N GLY A 176 -2.87 6.71 -14.60
CA GLY A 176 -2.05 7.62 -13.82
C GLY A 176 -2.12 9.07 -14.33
N ALA A 177 -2.16 9.27 -15.66
CA ALA A 177 -2.32 10.61 -16.26
C ALA A 177 -3.62 11.31 -15.83
N ARG A 178 -4.64 10.54 -15.44
CA ARG A 178 -5.96 11.02 -15.00
C ARG A 178 -6.10 11.10 -13.48
N ASN A 179 -5.15 10.56 -12.73
CA ASN A 179 -5.16 10.61 -11.27
C ASN A 179 -4.24 11.74 -10.79
N THR A 180 -4.80 12.76 -10.16
CA THR A 180 -4.06 13.93 -9.66
C THR A 180 -3.05 13.58 -8.58
N ARG A 181 -3.19 12.43 -7.92
CA ARG A 181 -2.31 11.96 -6.83
C ARG A 181 -1.25 10.96 -7.29
N ALA A 182 -1.28 10.54 -8.57
CA ALA A 182 -0.31 9.61 -9.11
C ALA A 182 1.07 10.26 -9.31
N GLN A 183 2.13 9.48 -9.06
CA GLN A 183 3.52 9.90 -9.27
C GLN A 183 3.79 10.20 -10.75
N PHE A 184 3.37 9.29 -11.64
CA PHE A 184 3.58 9.42 -13.07
C PHE A 184 2.27 9.78 -13.78
N ARG A 185 2.21 11.01 -14.29
CA ARG A 185 1.01 11.60 -14.88
C ARG A 185 1.13 11.85 -16.38
N LYS A 186 1.89 10.98 -17.07
CA LYS A 186 2.08 11.08 -18.52
C LYS A 186 1.72 9.76 -19.16
N GLU A 187 0.92 9.82 -20.23
CA GLU A 187 0.65 8.65 -21.08
C GLU A 187 1.92 8.22 -21.82
N ILE A 188 2.06 6.92 -22.04
CA ILE A 188 3.14 6.30 -22.78
C ILE A 188 2.57 5.33 -23.81
N THR A 189 3.39 4.98 -24.82
CA THR A 189 3.01 4.03 -25.87
C THR A 189 3.70 2.69 -25.64
N VAL A 190 3.20 1.64 -26.30
CA VAL A 190 3.84 0.31 -26.32
C VAL A 190 5.28 0.43 -26.80
N GLU A 191 5.51 1.21 -27.86
CA GLU A 191 6.86 1.44 -28.39
C GLU A 191 7.80 2.05 -27.36
N THR A 192 7.31 3.02 -26.54
CA THR A 192 8.08 3.61 -25.43
C THR A 192 8.47 2.56 -24.40
N VAL A 193 7.55 1.67 -24.06
CA VAL A 193 7.78 0.59 -23.09
C VAL A 193 8.82 -0.41 -23.61
N GLU A 194 8.72 -0.80 -24.87
CA GLU A 194 9.60 -1.81 -25.47
C GLU A 194 11.02 -1.32 -25.70
N LYS A 195 11.19 -0.04 -26.04
CA LYS A 195 12.51 0.62 -26.19
C LYS A 195 13.18 0.96 -24.87
N ALA A 196 12.49 0.86 -23.74
CA ALA A 196 13.03 1.21 -22.44
C ALA A 196 14.15 0.23 -22.00
N PRO A 197 15.14 0.72 -21.23
CA PRO A 197 16.22 -0.14 -20.75
C PRO A 197 15.69 -1.26 -19.86
N LYS A 198 16.36 -2.41 -19.91
CA LYS A 198 16.10 -3.53 -19.00
C LYS A 198 16.63 -3.21 -17.60
N MET A 199 15.81 -3.48 -16.60
CA MET A 199 16.15 -3.24 -15.20
C MET A 199 16.54 -4.53 -14.47
N ALA A 200 15.82 -5.64 -14.74
CA ALA A 200 16.12 -6.93 -14.15
C ALA A 200 15.52 -8.06 -15.01
N GLY A 201 16.36 -8.99 -15.48
CA GLY A 201 15.91 -10.09 -16.33
C GLY A 201 15.13 -9.57 -17.55
N THR A 202 13.90 -10.00 -17.70
CA THR A 202 13.00 -9.58 -18.80
C THR A 202 12.26 -8.27 -18.53
N LEU A 203 12.27 -7.78 -17.27
CA LEU A 203 11.58 -6.55 -16.89
C LEU A 203 12.33 -5.31 -17.35
N GLY A 204 11.62 -4.40 -18.01
CA GLY A 204 12.11 -3.07 -18.39
C GLY A 204 11.73 -2.00 -17.36
N LEU A 205 12.15 -0.77 -17.62
CA LEU A 205 11.93 0.36 -16.73
C LEU A 205 10.44 0.58 -16.38
N PHE A 206 9.56 0.49 -17.38
CA PHE A 206 8.12 0.72 -17.18
C PHE A 206 7.36 -0.50 -16.62
N ASP A 207 8.03 -1.65 -16.47
CA ASP A 207 7.49 -2.80 -15.75
C ASP A 207 7.72 -2.68 -14.23
N CYS A 208 8.55 -1.72 -13.80
CA CYS A 208 8.91 -1.49 -12.41
C CYS A 208 8.19 -0.26 -11.86
N ALA A 209 7.74 -0.35 -10.62
CA ALA A 209 7.17 0.80 -9.91
C ALA A 209 8.26 1.81 -9.53
N GLY A 210 7.96 3.09 -9.63
CA GLY A 210 8.80 4.13 -9.04
C GLY A 210 8.69 4.15 -7.52
N VAL A 211 9.75 4.59 -6.85
CA VAL A 211 9.72 4.84 -5.39
C VAL A 211 9.18 6.24 -5.16
N ALA A 212 8.19 6.36 -4.29
CA ALA A 212 7.56 7.62 -3.91
C ALA A 212 7.38 7.69 -2.40
N ASP A 213 7.35 8.91 -1.88
CA ASP A 213 6.90 9.21 -0.53
C ASP A 213 5.37 9.35 -0.55
N GLY A 214 4.73 9.04 0.56
CA GLY A 214 3.29 9.22 0.70
C GLY A 214 2.71 8.59 1.95
N SER A 215 1.48 8.95 2.22
CA SER A 215 0.67 8.38 3.28
C SER A 215 -0.77 8.15 2.79
N ALA A 216 -1.39 7.11 3.30
CA ALA A 216 -2.81 6.86 3.12
C ALA A 216 -3.43 6.40 4.45
N ALA A 217 -4.68 6.81 4.68
CA ALA A 217 -5.44 6.45 5.87
C ALA A 217 -6.82 5.92 5.48
N ALA A 218 -7.33 4.97 6.27
CA ALA A 218 -8.69 4.48 6.16
C ALA A 218 -9.33 4.38 7.55
N ILE A 219 -10.58 4.80 7.65
CA ILE A 219 -11.41 4.58 8.82
C ILE A 219 -12.30 3.38 8.55
N VAL A 220 -12.30 2.44 9.48
CA VAL A 220 -12.99 1.17 9.38
C VAL A 220 -13.86 0.93 10.61
N CYS A 221 -15.03 0.33 10.40
CA CYS A 221 -15.96 -0.02 11.45
C CYS A 221 -16.62 -1.39 11.15
N ARG A 222 -17.46 -1.90 12.05
CA ARG A 222 -18.30 -3.04 11.71
C ARG A 222 -19.26 -2.68 10.57
N ALA A 223 -19.50 -3.61 9.66
CA ALA A 223 -20.33 -3.38 8.47
C ALA A 223 -21.79 -3.00 8.84
N GLU A 224 -22.29 -3.49 9.96
CA GLU A 224 -23.63 -3.15 10.48
C GLU A 224 -23.74 -1.69 10.93
N ASP A 225 -22.63 -1.10 11.39
CA ASP A 225 -22.55 0.28 11.87
C ASP A 225 -22.21 1.30 10.78
N ALA A 226 -21.83 0.84 9.58
CA ALA A 226 -21.33 1.70 8.53
C ALA A 226 -22.29 2.82 8.09
N HIS A 227 -23.60 2.57 8.20
CA HIS A 227 -24.65 3.55 7.88
C HIS A 227 -24.62 4.79 8.79
N LYS A 228 -23.95 4.72 9.94
CA LYS A 228 -23.77 5.86 10.86
C LYS A 228 -22.79 6.91 10.34
N TYR A 229 -21.91 6.51 9.41
CA TYR A 229 -20.78 7.30 8.94
C TYR A 229 -20.91 7.68 7.46
N THR A 230 -21.53 6.83 6.65
CA THR A 230 -21.63 7.08 5.21
C THR A 230 -22.80 6.34 4.58
N ASP A 231 -23.41 6.94 3.54
CA ASP A 231 -24.43 6.30 2.72
C ASP A 231 -23.83 5.33 1.68
N LYS A 232 -22.51 5.36 1.49
CA LYS A 232 -21.78 4.57 0.48
C LYS A 232 -20.60 3.81 1.10
N PRO A 233 -20.83 2.90 2.06
CA PRO A 233 -19.75 2.14 2.67
C PRO A 233 -19.12 1.17 1.66
N ILE A 234 -17.80 1.07 1.71
CA ILE A 234 -17.08 0.02 0.99
C ILE A 234 -16.95 -1.18 1.93
N ARG A 235 -17.75 -2.21 1.69
CA ARG A 235 -17.64 -3.45 2.46
C ARG A 235 -16.39 -4.21 2.02
N GLU A 236 -15.66 -4.74 2.98
CA GLU A 236 -14.55 -5.66 2.72
C GLU A 236 -15.09 -6.98 2.17
N GLY A 237 -15.41 -7.00 0.88
CA GLY A 237 -15.64 -8.22 0.14
C GLY A 237 -14.31 -8.95 -0.01
N THR A 238 -14.24 -10.13 0.54
CA THR A 238 -13.28 -11.21 0.25
C THR A 238 -11.84 -10.80 -0.16
N VAL A 239 -11.12 -10.09 0.66
CA VAL A 239 -9.65 -10.04 0.55
C VAL A 239 -9.02 -11.29 1.22
N VAL A 240 -9.82 -12.12 1.86
CA VAL A 240 -9.33 -13.28 2.61
C VAL A 240 -9.92 -14.57 2.07
N HIS A 241 -9.09 -15.31 1.37
CA HIS A 241 -9.19 -16.74 1.06
C HIS A 241 -10.13 -17.18 -0.09
N ARG A 242 -9.62 -17.11 -1.31
CA ARG A 242 -9.79 -18.29 -2.17
C ARG A 242 -8.50 -19.14 -2.05
N ARG A 243 -8.67 -20.36 -1.55
CA ARG A 243 -7.67 -21.42 -1.63
C ARG A 243 -7.36 -21.74 -3.09
#